data_487cf5ad244b175ecb0b95cc2ede3ece
#
_entry.id   487cf5ad244b175ecb0b95cc2ede3ece
#
_cell.length_a   1.000
_cell.length_b   1.000
_cell.length_c   1.000
_cell.angle_alpha   90.00
_cell.angle_beta   90.00
_cell.angle_gamma   90.00
#
_symmetry.space_group_name_H-M   'P 1'
#
loop_
_entity.id
_entity.type
_entity.pdbx_description
1 polymer ?
#
loop_
_entity_poly.entity_id
_entity_poly.type
_entity_poly.pdbx_seq_one_letter_code
_entity_poly.pdbx_strand_id
1 'polypeptide(L)'
;NLFISNLDSIPIPDWSLLPELKKFYRPAGDSIKRSPSAGIVTSRGCDGKCYFCNPWQLGKMIRYHSAEYIYRMIVDLMRNHGIRDIYIQDDTFVINRDNVMQFCKILIEEKLDITWACHGRANHIDIDLLRAMKMAGCWQIAIGIESGSQKILDSINKGTTVEQNYKALKLCEEVGLDVKGLFMIGCFGESHETIKETIDFIKKVHITDFHMNFFTPLPLTSAIKLWPKYGHFDSSKGSFMGSTPSFIPFDLTEEELIYYHKYVYR
;
A
#
# COMPACT_ATOMS: atom_id res chain seq x y z
N ASN A 1 -12.03 -17.13 17.96
CA ASN A 1 -10.87 -17.42 17.12
C ASN A 1 -9.62 -17.00 17.85
N LEU A 2 -8.77 -17.96 18.16
CA LEU A 2 -7.45 -17.72 18.75
C LEU A 2 -6.49 -17.39 17.59
N PHE A 3 -6.16 -16.11 17.43
CA PHE A 3 -5.11 -15.71 16.50
C PHE A 3 -3.74 -16.00 17.12
N ILE A 4 -2.83 -16.51 16.32
CA ILE A 4 -1.44 -16.70 16.73
C ILE A 4 -0.85 -15.32 17.06
N SER A 5 -0.43 -15.11 18.30
CA SER A 5 0.13 -13.84 18.77
C SER A 5 1.59 -13.64 18.33
N ASN A 6 2.39 -14.70 18.44
CA ASN A 6 3.77 -14.71 17.98
C ASN A 6 3.85 -15.31 16.58
N LEU A 7 4.01 -14.45 15.55
CA LEU A 7 4.08 -14.93 14.17
C LEU A 7 5.35 -15.76 13.89
N ASP A 8 6.42 -15.57 14.65
CA ASP A 8 7.67 -16.33 14.47
C ASP A 8 7.55 -17.79 14.87
N SER A 9 6.45 -18.17 15.56
CA SER A 9 6.13 -19.57 15.80
C SER A 9 5.60 -20.31 14.56
N ILE A 10 5.25 -19.58 13.50
CA ILE A 10 4.82 -20.15 12.22
C ILE A 10 6.09 -20.54 11.44
N PRO A 11 6.19 -21.77 10.91
CA PRO A 11 7.33 -22.14 10.07
C PRO A 11 7.46 -21.21 8.84
N ILE A 12 8.69 -21.00 8.38
CA ILE A 12 8.93 -20.36 7.09
C ILE A 12 8.23 -21.21 6.00
N PRO A 13 7.49 -20.57 5.08
CA PRO A 13 6.82 -21.31 4.01
C PRO A 13 7.82 -22.18 3.21
N ASP A 14 7.47 -23.43 3.00
CA ASP A 14 8.26 -24.31 2.13
C ASP A 14 7.95 -24.03 0.66
N TRP A 15 8.72 -23.14 0.07
CA TRP A 15 8.58 -22.74 -1.33
C TRP A 15 8.92 -23.87 -2.31
N SER A 16 9.58 -24.95 -1.86
CA SER A 16 9.88 -26.10 -2.71
C SER A 16 8.64 -26.90 -3.11
N LEU A 17 7.53 -26.74 -2.36
CA LEU A 17 6.23 -27.33 -2.67
C LEU A 17 5.55 -26.68 -3.88
N LEU A 18 6.02 -25.50 -4.30
CA LEU A 18 5.50 -24.80 -5.48
C LEU A 18 6.32 -25.15 -6.72
N PRO A 19 5.71 -25.05 -7.92
CA PRO A 19 6.48 -25.05 -9.15
C PRO A 19 7.55 -23.96 -9.14
N GLU A 20 8.56 -24.09 -10.00
CA GLU A 20 9.72 -23.18 -10.07
C GLU A 20 9.30 -21.70 -10.03
N LEU A 21 9.62 -21.00 -8.91
CA LEU A 21 9.13 -19.65 -8.63
C LEU A 21 9.47 -18.66 -9.74
N LYS A 22 10.72 -18.64 -10.22
CA LYS A 22 11.16 -17.74 -11.29
C LYS A 22 10.44 -17.96 -12.63
N LYS A 23 9.82 -19.10 -12.83
CA LYS A 23 9.17 -19.46 -14.08
C LYS A 23 7.66 -19.20 -14.05
N PHE A 24 7.02 -19.48 -12.92
CA PHE A 24 5.56 -19.49 -12.80
C PHE A 24 5.00 -18.39 -11.90
N TYR A 25 5.80 -17.81 -11.00
CA TYR A 25 5.34 -16.82 -10.04
C TYR A 25 6.08 -15.50 -10.27
N ARG A 26 5.36 -14.54 -10.87
CA ARG A 26 5.86 -13.18 -11.05
C ARG A 26 4.91 -12.21 -10.37
N PRO A 27 5.37 -11.34 -9.48
CA PRO A 27 4.60 -10.20 -9.01
C PRO A 27 4.16 -9.32 -10.18
N ALA A 28 3.23 -8.39 -9.95
CA ALA A 28 2.85 -7.39 -10.95
C ALA A 28 4.08 -6.61 -11.44
N GLY A 29 4.18 -6.39 -12.76
CA GLY A 29 5.40 -5.88 -13.39
C GLY A 29 5.86 -4.50 -12.90
N ASP A 30 4.92 -3.67 -12.43
CA ASP A 30 5.16 -2.34 -11.86
C ASP A 30 5.71 -2.35 -10.42
N SER A 31 5.84 -3.54 -9.83
CA SER A 31 6.34 -3.75 -8.47
C SER A 31 7.62 -4.60 -8.43
N ILE A 32 8.33 -4.70 -9.57
CA ILE A 32 9.55 -5.50 -9.72
C ILE A 32 10.71 -4.59 -10.13
N LYS A 33 11.80 -4.61 -9.34
CA LYS A 33 13.06 -3.96 -9.69
C LYS A 33 14.03 -4.92 -10.36
N ARG A 34 14.10 -6.15 -9.84
CA ARG A 34 15.02 -7.20 -10.32
C ARG A 34 14.26 -8.52 -10.46
N SER A 35 14.64 -9.35 -11.42
CA SER A 35 14.04 -10.67 -11.62
C SER A 35 15.06 -11.76 -11.32
N PRO A 36 14.67 -12.88 -10.71
CA PRO A 36 13.32 -13.26 -10.26
C PRO A 36 12.90 -12.50 -8.98
N SER A 37 11.59 -12.31 -8.80
CA SER A 37 11.00 -11.61 -7.66
C SER A 37 9.95 -12.47 -6.96
N ALA A 38 9.75 -12.24 -5.66
CA ALA A 38 8.73 -12.90 -4.86
C ALA A 38 7.98 -11.93 -3.95
N GLY A 39 6.70 -12.21 -3.71
CA GLY A 39 5.90 -11.50 -2.69
C GLY A 39 5.96 -12.22 -1.35
N ILE A 40 6.12 -11.47 -0.27
CA ILE A 40 6.04 -11.99 1.11
C ILE A 40 5.10 -11.14 1.95
N VAL A 41 4.58 -11.72 3.02
CA VAL A 41 3.76 -11.00 4.01
C VAL A 41 4.43 -11.17 5.37
N THR A 42 4.83 -10.04 5.98
CA THR A 42 5.62 -10.02 7.21
C THR A 42 4.82 -9.57 8.44
N SER A 43 3.65 -9.00 8.21
CA SER A 43 2.76 -8.56 9.28
C SER A 43 1.29 -8.88 8.98
N ARG A 44 0.44 -8.69 9.96
CA ARG A 44 -1.01 -8.83 9.87
C ARG A 44 -1.67 -7.67 10.59
N GLY A 45 -2.52 -6.92 9.86
CA GLY A 45 -3.30 -5.82 10.40
C GLY A 45 -2.66 -4.45 10.22
N CYS A 46 -3.46 -3.41 10.43
CA CYS A 46 -3.11 -2.01 10.27
C CYS A 46 -3.79 -1.21 11.39
N ASP A 47 -3.20 -0.09 11.82
CA ASP A 47 -3.78 0.85 12.79
C ASP A 47 -4.82 1.78 12.19
N GLY A 48 -4.94 1.80 10.85
CA GLY A 48 -5.90 2.60 10.13
C GLY A 48 -7.36 2.20 10.43
N LYS A 49 -8.24 3.21 10.47
CA LYS A 49 -9.69 3.03 10.64
C LYS A 49 -10.47 3.49 9.41
N CYS A 50 -9.84 3.38 8.25
CA CYS A 50 -10.41 3.83 6.97
C CYS A 50 -11.73 3.12 6.68
N TYR A 51 -12.77 3.86 6.28
CA TYR A 51 -14.11 3.29 6.07
C TYR A 51 -14.18 2.31 4.89
N PHE A 52 -13.28 2.41 3.92
CA PHE A 52 -13.22 1.55 2.74
C PHE A 52 -12.41 0.27 2.95
N CYS A 53 -11.69 0.15 4.07
CA CYS A 53 -10.76 -0.94 4.33
C CYS A 53 -11.21 -1.79 5.54
N ASN A 54 -10.85 -3.07 5.53
CA ASN A 54 -11.12 -3.95 6.66
C ASN A 54 -9.89 -4.82 7.02
N PRO A 55 -8.84 -4.23 7.58
CA PRO A 55 -7.65 -4.97 8.01
C PRO A 55 -7.93 -5.90 9.20
N TRP A 56 -9.07 -5.70 9.87
CA TRP A 56 -9.46 -6.44 11.07
C TRP A 56 -9.95 -7.87 10.82
N GLN A 57 -10.09 -8.28 9.57
CA GLN A 57 -10.42 -9.68 9.22
C GLN A 57 -9.39 -10.66 9.75
N LEU A 58 -8.14 -10.23 9.85
CA LEU A 58 -7.03 -11.02 10.37
C LEU A 58 -6.78 -10.81 11.88
N GLY A 59 -7.72 -10.19 12.60
CA GLY A 59 -7.66 -9.92 14.04
C GLY A 59 -7.49 -8.44 14.37
N LYS A 60 -7.89 -8.07 15.60
CA LYS A 60 -7.86 -6.68 16.07
C LYS A 60 -6.48 -6.19 16.53
N MET A 61 -5.49 -7.06 16.56
CA MET A 61 -4.12 -6.74 16.97
C MET A 61 -3.20 -6.78 15.77
N ILE A 62 -2.33 -5.78 15.68
CA ILE A 62 -1.25 -5.79 14.72
C ILE A 62 -0.19 -6.78 15.22
N ARG A 63 0.24 -7.68 14.35
CA ARG A 63 1.24 -8.71 14.65
C ARG A 63 2.25 -8.75 13.52
N TYR A 64 3.49 -8.93 13.84
CA TYR A 64 4.59 -8.95 12.87
C TYR A 64 5.57 -10.08 13.19
N HIS A 65 6.21 -10.55 12.15
CA HIS A 65 7.43 -11.34 12.29
C HIS A 65 8.58 -10.43 12.75
N SER A 66 9.50 -10.98 13.52
CA SER A 66 10.72 -10.27 13.89
C SER A 66 11.59 -9.97 12.66
N ALA A 67 12.47 -8.99 12.78
CA ALA A 67 13.45 -8.65 11.76
C ALA A 67 14.31 -9.87 11.38
N GLU A 68 14.71 -10.68 12.35
CA GLU A 68 15.48 -11.91 12.17
C GLU A 68 14.70 -12.99 11.41
N TYR A 69 13.39 -13.11 11.67
CA TYR A 69 12.55 -14.05 10.94
C TYR A 69 12.42 -13.62 9.48
N ILE A 70 12.15 -12.33 9.22
CA ILE A 70 12.03 -11.77 7.86
C ILE A 70 13.34 -11.98 7.11
N TYR A 71 14.47 -11.70 7.73
CA TYR A 71 15.80 -11.94 7.15
C TYR A 71 15.99 -13.41 6.75
N ARG A 72 15.69 -14.37 7.64
CA ARG A 72 15.82 -15.81 7.34
C ARG A 72 14.94 -16.23 6.16
N MET A 73 13.71 -15.72 6.09
CA MET A 73 12.79 -15.99 4.98
C MET A 73 13.35 -15.45 3.64
N ILE A 74 13.92 -14.26 3.64
CA ILE A 74 14.54 -13.67 2.45
C ILE A 74 15.79 -14.45 2.04
N VAL A 75 16.63 -14.84 2.99
CA VAL A 75 17.83 -15.65 2.70
C VAL A 75 17.46 -17.00 2.09
N ASP A 76 16.41 -17.65 2.58
CA ASP A 76 15.89 -18.89 2.00
C ASP A 76 15.45 -18.69 0.54
N LEU A 77 14.64 -17.67 0.28
CA LEU A 77 14.20 -17.32 -1.08
C LEU A 77 15.38 -17.01 -2.02
N MET A 78 16.40 -16.30 -1.53
CA MET A 78 17.59 -15.99 -2.31
C MET A 78 18.43 -17.22 -2.62
N ARG A 79 18.77 -18.00 -1.60
CA ARG A 79 19.72 -19.11 -1.72
C ARG A 79 19.11 -20.33 -2.44
N ASN A 80 17.87 -20.67 -2.09
CA ASN A 80 17.23 -21.89 -2.58
C ASN A 80 16.38 -21.68 -3.85
N HIS A 81 15.92 -20.44 -4.09
CA HIS A 81 15.03 -20.11 -5.21
C HIS A 81 15.58 -19.03 -6.15
N GLY A 82 16.76 -18.47 -5.85
CA GLY A 82 17.44 -17.49 -6.68
C GLY A 82 16.71 -16.15 -6.78
N ILE A 83 15.83 -15.83 -5.82
CA ILE A 83 15.08 -14.57 -5.79
C ILE A 83 16.03 -13.40 -5.57
N ARG A 84 15.80 -12.29 -6.26
CA ARG A 84 16.65 -11.09 -6.24
C ARG A 84 15.91 -9.81 -5.87
N ASP A 85 14.58 -9.88 -5.80
CA ASP A 85 13.70 -8.77 -5.47
C ASP A 85 12.53 -9.25 -4.63
N ILE A 86 12.15 -8.50 -3.62
CA ILE A 86 11.05 -8.85 -2.71
C ILE A 86 10.01 -7.74 -2.72
N TYR A 87 8.74 -8.13 -2.85
CA TYR A 87 7.63 -7.24 -2.60
C TYR A 87 6.97 -7.60 -1.27
N ILE A 88 7.10 -6.72 -0.26
CA ILE A 88 6.48 -6.89 1.05
C ILE A 88 5.03 -6.42 0.96
N GLN A 89 4.10 -7.37 1.00
CA GLN A 89 2.66 -7.17 0.77
C GLN A 89 1.86 -6.95 2.06
N ASP A 90 2.48 -6.35 3.06
CA ASP A 90 1.80 -6.00 4.31
C ASP A 90 0.79 -4.87 4.09
N ASP A 91 -0.26 -4.82 4.90
CA ASP A 91 -1.20 -3.68 4.92
C ASP A 91 -0.47 -2.34 5.16
N THR A 92 0.56 -2.35 6.02
CA THR A 92 1.43 -1.21 6.29
C THR A 92 2.74 -1.70 6.93
N PHE A 93 3.78 -1.89 6.14
CA PHE A 93 5.06 -2.43 6.62
C PHE A 93 5.74 -1.52 7.65
N VAL A 94 5.71 -0.20 7.42
CA VAL A 94 6.42 0.80 8.22
C VAL A 94 5.79 1.11 9.59
N ILE A 95 4.72 0.42 9.96
CA ILE A 95 3.97 0.70 11.20
C ILE A 95 4.79 0.40 12.47
N ASN A 96 5.62 -0.63 12.44
CA ASN A 96 6.55 -0.93 13.53
C ASN A 96 7.95 -0.44 13.14
N ARG A 97 8.18 0.86 13.41
CA ARG A 97 9.43 1.54 13.07
C ARG A 97 10.66 0.79 13.56
N ASP A 98 10.67 0.36 14.82
CA ASP A 98 11.84 -0.29 15.44
C ASP A 98 12.17 -1.62 14.77
N ASN A 99 11.16 -2.42 14.44
CA ASN A 99 11.36 -3.68 13.72
C ASN A 99 11.88 -3.45 12.30
N VAL A 100 11.39 -2.41 11.59
CA VAL A 100 11.89 -2.05 10.26
C VAL A 100 13.32 -1.55 10.33
N MET A 101 13.67 -0.73 11.31
CA MET A 101 15.04 -0.26 11.53
C MET A 101 16.00 -1.43 11.80
N GLN A 102 15.58 -2.39 12.64
CA GLN A 102 16.35 -3.61 12.91
C GLN A 102 16.51 -4.47 11.65
N PHE A 103 15.44 -4.65 10.88
CA PHE A 103 15.48 -5.37 9.62
C PHE A 103 16.47 -4.72 8.63
N CYS A 104 16.40 -3.41 8.45
CA CYS A 104 17.33 -2.67 7.61
C CYS A 104 18.77 -2.82 8.09
N LYS A 105 19.02 -2.74 9.41
CA LYS A 105 20.33 -2.94 10.00
C LYS A 105 20.91 -4.32 9.65
N ILE A 106 20.11 -5.39 9.82
CA ILE A 106 20.55 -6.75 9.47
C ILE A 106 20.91 -6.86 8.00
N LEU A 107 20.09 -6.35 7.08
CA LEU A 107 20.37 -6.40 5.65
C LEU A 107 21.68 -5.68 5.28
N ILE A 108 21.96 -4.54 5.91
CA ILE A 108 23.17 -3.74 5.68
C ILE A 108 24.41 -4.47 6.22
N GLU A 109 24.36 -4.98 7.47
CA GLU A 109 25.47 -5.69 8.12
C GLU A 109 25.84 -6.98 7.38
N GLU A 110 24.81 -7.74 6.94
CA GLU A 110 24.99 -8.97 6.17
C GLU A 110 25.31 -8.71 4.68
N LYS A 111 25.30 -7.45 4.24
CA LYS A 111 25.57 -7.03 2.84
C LYS A 111 24.74 -7.81 1.82
N LEU A 112 23.46 -8.00 2.14
CA LEU A 112 22.58 -8.82 1.32
C LEU A 112 22.28 -8.12 -0.03
N ASP A 113 22.63 -8.76 -1.16
CA ASP A 113 22.35 -8.23 -2.51
C ASP A 113 20.90 -8.49 -2.93
N ILE A 114 19.97 -7.82 -2.25
CA ILE A 114 18.53 -7.89 -2.48
C ILE A 114 17.96 -6.50 -2.70
N THR A 115 16.98 -6.37 -3.60
CA THR A 115 16.13 -5.19 -3.68
C THR A 115 14.76 -5.52 -3.11
N TRP A 116 14.06 -4.51 -2.59
CA TRP A 116 12.72 -4.73 -2.06
C TRP A 116 11.85 -3.48 -2.13
N ALA A 117 10.53 -3.70 -2.14
CA ALA A 117 9.51 -2.67 -2.08
C ALA A 117 8.46 -3.02 -1.03
N CYS A 118 7.74 -2.02 -0.52
CA CYS A 118 6.71 -2.23 0.51
C CYS A 118 5.57 -1.21 0.44
N HIS A 119 4.54 -1.42 1.26
CA HIS A 119 3.49 -0.44 1.51
C HIS A 119 3.76 0.39 2.77
N GLY A 120 3.36 1.66 2.74
CA GLY A 120 3.46 2.57 3.86
C GLY A 120 2.29 3.55 3.99
N ARG A 121 2.23 4.22 5.13
CA ARG A 121 1.32 5.35 5.39
C ARG A 121 2.16 6.59 5.72
N ALA A 122 1.73 7.73 5.25
CA ALA A 122 2.47 8.99 5.39
C ALA A 122 2.79 9.37 6.85
N ASN A 123 1.90 9.05 7.78
CA ASN A 123 2.07 9.35 9.21
C ASN A 123 3.07 8.44 9.95
N HIS A 124 3.57 7.38 9.32
CA HIS A 124 4.59 6.47 9.86
C HIS A 124 5.98 6.66 9.22
N ILE A 125 6.15 7.70 8.41
CA ILE A 125 7.36 7.94 7.62
C ILE A 125 8.16 9.08 8.25
N ASP A 126 9.45 8.84 8.52
CA ASP A 126 10.44 9.84 8.88
C ASP A 126 11.73 9.68 8.04
N ILE A 127 12.58 10.70 8.08
CA ILE A 127 13.77 10.75 7.23
C ILE A 127 14.78 9.65 7.56
N ASP A 128 14.96 9.32 8.84
CA ASP A 128 15.95 8.32 9.26
C ASP A 128 15.50 6.92 8.86
N LEU A 129 14.18 6.62 8.98
CA LEU A 129 13.59 5.39 8.51
C LEU A 129 13.80 5.23 7.00
N LEU A 130 13.50 6.26 6.21
CA LEU A 130 13.66 6.21 4.75
C LEU A 130 15.12 6.03 4.34
N ARG A 131 16.06 6.70 5.01
CA ARG A 131 17.51 6.53 4.76
C ARG A 131 17.96 5.10 5.05
N ALA A 132 17.55 4.53 6.18
CA ALA A 132 17.85 3.15 6.54
C ALA A 132 17.25 2.16 5.51
N MET A 133 15.99 2.35 5.12
CA MET A 133 15.33 1.53 4.10
C MET A 133 16.09 1.60 2.76
N LYS A 134 16.44 2.80 2.30
CA LYS A 134 17.20 3.00 1.05
C LYS A 134 18.54 2.29 1.09
N MET A 135 19.30 2.44 2.17
CA MET A 135 20.61 1.78 2.36
C MET A 135 20.46 0.25 2.41
N ALA A 136 19.36 -0.26 2.92
CA ALA A 136 19.04 -1.69 2.99
C ALA A 136 18.49 -2.27 1.68
N GLY A 137 18.48 -1.52 0.57
CA GLY A 137 18.03 -1.99 -0.74
C GLY A 137 16.55 -1.76 -1.05
N CYS A 138 15.82 -0.99 -0.23
CA CYS A 138 14.48 -0.54 -0.60
C CYS A 138 14.57 0.39 -1.80
N TRP A 139 13.83 0.06 -2.86
CA TRP A 139 13.82 0.87 -4.06
C TRP A 139 12.52 1.66 -4.24
N GLN A 140 11.39 1.15 -3.71
CA GLN A 140 10.08 1.80 -3.84
C GLN A 140 9.25 1.62 -2.57
N ILE A 141 8.50 2.66 -2.23
CA ILE A 141 7.44 2.60 -1.23
C ILE A 141 6.10 2.98 -1.86
N ALA A 142 5.09 2.12 -1.71
CA ALA A 142 3.72 2.43 -2.11
C ALA A 142 3.00 3.13 -0.95
N ILE A 143 2.54 4.36 -1.16
CA ILE A 143 1.90 5.18 -0.12
C ILE A 143 0.43 5.38 -0.47
N GLY A 144 -0.46 4.96 0.44
CA GLY A 144 -1.88 5.27 0.35
C GLY A 144 -2.14 6.74 0.65
N ILE A 145 -2.17 7.56 -0.39
CA ILE A 145 -2.46 9.01 -0.33
C ILE A 145 -3.97 9.24 -0.36
N GLU A 146 -4.66 8.46 -1.16
CA GLU A 146 -6.09 8.41 -1.45
C GLU A 146 -6.61 9.68 -2.13
N SER A 147 -6.39 10.88 -1.58
CA SER A 147 -6.85 12.15 -2.14
C SER A 147 -5.93 13.31 -1.77
N GLY A 148 -5.87 14.31 -2.62
CA GLY A 148 -5.28 15.63 -2.34
C GLY A 148 -6.24 16.60 -1.66
N SER A 149 -7.48 16.18 -1.38
CA SER A 149 -8.48 16.96 -0.66
C SER A 149 -8.63 16.51 0.78
N GLN A 150 -8.48 17.44 1.74
CA GLN A 150 -8.66 17.14 3.17
C GLN A 150 -10.10 16.71 3.45
N LYS A 151 -11.09 17.35 2.82
CA LYS A 151 -12.50 16.97 2.94
C LYS A 151 -12.72 15.50 2.59
N ILE A 152 -12.06 15.00 1.56
CA ILE A 152 -12.17 13.60 1.16
C ILE A 152 -11.45 12.68 2.14
N LEU A 153 -10.21 13.00 2.57
CA LEU A 153 -9.49 12.21 3.57
C LEU A 153 -10.31 12.04 4.86
N ASP A 154 -10.98 13.11 5.30
CA ASP A 154 -11.84 13.09 6.48
C ASP A 154 -13.10 12.22 6.24
N SER A 155 -13.74 12.35 5.08
CA SER A 155 -14.96 11.62 4.73
C SER A 155 -14.78 10.10 4.69
N ILE A 156 -13.59 9.64 4.31
CA ILE A 156 -13.22 8.22 4.28
C ILE A 156 -12.50 7.75 5.56
N ASN A 157 -12.38 8.64 6.54
CA ASN A 157 -11.66 8.40 7.82
C ASN A 157 -10.23 7.85 7.59
N LYS A 158 -9.49 8.48 6.67
CA LYS A 158 -8.12 8.05 6.35
C LYS A 158 -7.18 8.21 7.54
N GLY A 159 -7.39 9.26 8.36
CA GLY A 159 -6.56 9.55 9.53
C GLY A 159 -5.17 10.07 9.20
N THR A 160 -4.96 10.58 7.98
CA THR A 160 -3.80 11.36 7.56
C THR A 160 -4.27 12.71 7.01
N THR A 161 -3.40 13.71 6.99
CA THR A 161 -3.68 15.00 6.37
C THR A 161 -2.97 15.14 5.03
N VAL A 162 -3.47 16.05 4.18
CA VAL A 162 -2.82 16.42 2.91
C VAL A 162 -1.39 16.88 3.16
N GLU A 163 -1.16 17.65 4.24
CA GLU A 163 0.17 18.11 4.63
C GLU A 163 1.11 16.96 5.01
N GLN A 164 0.62 15.96 5.77
CA GLN A 164 1.41 14.77 6.09
C GLN A 164 1.77 13.97 4.84
N ASN A 165 0.82 13.82 3.90
CA ASN A 165 1.08 13.17 2.61
C ASN A 165 2.15 13.94 1.82
N TYR A 166 2.03 15.26 1.73
CA TYR A 166 3.01 16.11 1.06
C TYR A 166 4.41 15.99 1.67
N LYS A 167 4.51 16.07 3.01
CA LYS A 167 5.77 15.93 3.73
C LYS A 167 6.41 14.56 3.50
N ALA A 168 5.65 13.48 3.59
CA ALA A 168 6.16 12.13 3.36
C ALA A 168 6.75 11.96 1.95
N LEU A 169 6.06 12.49 0.93
CA LEU A 169 6.53 12.47 -0.46
C LEU A 169 7.83 13.28 -0.63
N LYS A 170 7.92 14.46 -0.02
CA LYS A 170 9.15 15.26 -0.03
C LYS A 170 10.33 14.57 0.64
N LEU A 171 10.10 13.86 1.75
CA LEU A 171 11.15 13.06 2.39
C LEU A 171 11.61 11.90 1.49
N CYS A 172 10.70 11.23 0.79
CA CYS A 172 11.07 10.20 -0.17
C CYS A 172 11.90 10.77 -1.33
N GLU A 173 11.51 11.93 -1.86
CA GLU A 173 12.26 12.65 -2.91
C GLU A 173 13.68 13.00 -2.44
N GLU A 174 13.82 13.55 -1.21
CA GLU A 174 15.12 13.90 -0.61
C GLU A 174 16.07 12.69 -0.53
N VAL A 175 15.54 11.52 -0.14
CA VAL A 175 16.32 10.28 -0.01
C VAL A 175 16.54 9.59 -1.37
N GLY A 176 15.83 10.00 -2.41
CA GLY A 176 15.85 9.35 -3.72
C GLY A 176 15.20 7.96 -3.72
N LEU A 177 14.14 7.80 -2.94
CA LEU A 177 13.32 6.59 -2.90
C LEU A 177 12.13 6.74 -3.84
N ASP A 178 11.96 5.79 -4.76
CA ASP A 178 10.81 5.80 -5.67
C ASP A 178 9.49 5.68 -4.89
N VAL A 179 8.49 6.43 -5.31
CA VAL A 179 7.16 6.39 -4.68
C VAL A 179 6.12 5.94 -5.67
N LYS A 180 5.33 4.95 -5.28
CA LYS A 180 4.06 4.63 -5.92
C LYS A 180 2.92 5.26 -5.12
N GLY A 181 2.29 6.29 -5.68
CA GLY A 181 1.14 6.96 -5.07
C GLY A 181 -0.14 6.16 -5.32
N LEU A 182 -0.85 5.78 -4.25
CA LEU A 182 -2.15 5.12 -4.36
C LEU A 182 -3.25 6.14 -4.09
N PHE A 183 -4.14 6.32 -5.07
CA PHE A 183 -5.24 7.28 -5.04
C PHE A 183 -6.58 6.59 -5.27
N MET A 184 -7.63 7.27 -4.85
CA MET A 184 -9.01 6.90 -5.14
C MET A 184 -9.78 8.09 -5.71
N ILE A 185 -10.77 7.80 -6.56
CA ILE A 185 -11.73 8.77 -7.09
C ILE A 185 -13.16 8.26 -6.89
N GLY A 186 -14.11 9.16 -6.73
CA GLY A 186 -15.49 8.82 -6.44
C GLY A 186 -15.74 8.50 -4.96
N CYS A 187 -14.95 9.07 -4.05
CA CYS A 187 -15.10 8.89 -2.61
C CYS A 187 -16.35 9.59 -2.07
N PHE A 188 -16.69 9.35 -0.81
CA PHE A 188 -17.81 10.01 -0.13
C PHE A 188 -17.64 11.53 -0.15
N GLY A 189 -18.67 12.24 -0.64
CA GLY A 189 -18.68 13.70 -0.74
C GLY A 189 -17.73 14.28 -1.79
N GLU A 190 -17.29 13.45 -2.75
CA GLU A 190 -16.49 13.90 -3.88
C GLU A 190 -17.30 14.84 -4.78
N SER A 191 -16.62 15.85 -5.31
CA SER A 191 -17.14 16.87 -6.21
C SER A 191 -16.08 17.29 -7.20
N HIS A 192 -16.45 18.10 -8.21
CA HIS A 192 -15.48 18.67 -9.15
C HIS A 192 -14.34 19.44 -8.47
N GLU A 193 -14.66 20.15 -7.37
CA GLU A 193 -13.66 20.91 -6.59
C GLU A 193 -12.65 19.98 -5.91
N THR A 194 -13.10 18.92 -5.21
CA THR A 194 -12.22 18.00 -4.49
C THR A 194 -11.37 17.16 -5.44
N ILE A 195 -11.90 16.81 -6.62
CA ILE A 195 -11.12 16.15 -7.68
C ILE A 195 -10.02 17.10 -8.18
N LYS A 196 -10.35 18.38 -8.39
CA LYS A 196 -9.36 19.39 -8.79
C LYS A 196 -8.26 19.55 -7.73
N GLU A 197 -8.61 19.59 -6.44
CA GLU A 197 -7.62 19.62 -5.35
C GLU A 197 -6.67 18.42 -5.44
N THR A 198 -7.19 17.22 -5.73
CA THR A 198 -6.38 15.99 -5.90
C THR A 198 -5.47 16.07 -7.12
N ILE A 199 -5.98 16.55 -8.25
CA ILE A 199 -5.18 16.76 -9.47
C ILE A 199 -4.07 17.78 -9.22
N ASP A 200 -4.39 18.90 -8.57
CA ASP A 200 -3.42 19.94 -8.23
C ASP A 200 -2.36 19.45 -7.25
N PHE A 201 -2.73 18.56 -6.30
CA PHE A 201 -1.79 17.88 -5.42
C PHE A 201 -0.83 17.00 -6.20
N ILE A 202 -1.33 16.14 -7.10
CA ILE A 202 -0.50 15.23 -7.93
C ILE A 202 0.53 16.04 -8.74
N LYS A 203 0.14 17.18 -9.30
CA LYS A 203 1.03 18.06 -10.07
C LYS A 203 2.15 18.71 -9.24
N LYS A 204 1.96 18.85 -7.92
CA LYS A 204 2.91 19.52 -7.01
C LYS A 204 3.96 18.59 -6.40
N VAL A 205 3.76 17.29 -6.48
CA VAL A 205 4.59 16.29 -5.80
C VAL A 205 5.35 15.43 -6.80
N HIS A 206 6.50 14.92 -6.37
CA HIS A 206 7.24 13.94 -7.15
C HIS A 206 6.76 12.53 -6.80
N ILE A 207 6.11 11.86 -7.75
CA ILE A 207 5.65 10.47 -7.67
C ILE A 207 6.17 9.77 -8.91
N THR A 208 6.86 8.64 -8.74
CA THR A 208 7.48 7.89 -9.85
C THR A 208 6.49 6.98 -10.57
N ASP A 209 5.46 6.56 -9.86
CA ASP A 209 4.34 5.76 -10.37
C ASP A 209 3.09 6.05 -9.55
N PHE A 210 1.90 5.91 -10.13
CA PHE A 210 0.66 6.05 -9.38
C PHE A 210 -0.44 5.13 -9.89
N HIS A 211 -1.32 4.76 -8.96
CA HIS A 211 -2.57 4.07 -9.26
C HIS A 211 -3.74 4.90 -8.74
N MET A 212 -4.76 5.07 -9.58
CA MET A 212 -6.04 5.67 -9.18
C MET A 212 -7.15 4.66 -9.39
N ASN A 213 -7.80 4.26 -8.30
CA ASN A 213 -8.92 3.32 -8.34
C ASN A 213 -10.24 4.05 -8.09
N PHE A 214 -11.33 3.55 -8.65
CA PHE A 214 -12.65 3.99 -8.24
C PHE A 214 -12.97 3.48 -6.84
N PHE A 215 -13.45 4.38 -5.98
CA PHE A 215 -13.92 4.01 -4.66
C PHE A 215 -15.10 3.02 -4.77
N THR A 216 -15.02 1.95 -4.00
CA THR A 216 -16.05 0.90 -3.96
C THR A 216 -16.39 0.58 -2.51
N PRO A 217 -17.68 0.69 -2.09
CA PRO A 217 -18.13 0.23 -0.78
C PRO A 217 -18.09 -1.31 -0.71
N LEU A 218 -16.95 -1.85 -0.26
CA LEU A 218 -16.75 -3.30 -0.19
C LEU A 218 -17.51 -3.94 0.97
N PRO A 219 -17.97 -5.21 0.83
CA PRO A 219 -18.52 -5.97 1.93
C PRO A 219 -17.59 -6.00 3.15
N LEU A 220 -18.17 -6.06 4.34
CA LEU A 220 -17.46 -6.07 5.64
C LEU A 220 -16.69 -4.78 5.98
N THR A 221 -16.72 -3.75 5.14
CA THR A 221 -16.18 -2.41 5.47
C THR A 221 -17.25 -1.51 6.06
N SER A 222 -16.84 -0.42 6.71
CA SER A 222 -17.79 0.61 7.16
C SER A 222 -18.48 1.31 6.00
N ALA A 223 -17.83 1.43 4.86
CA ALA A 223 -18.34 2.07 3.66
C ALA A 223 -19.64 1.46 3.17
N ILE A 224 -19.82 0.12 3.28
CA ILE A 224 -21.05 -0.56 2.85
C ILE A 224 -22.32 -0.13 3.63
N LYS A 225 -22.15 0.47 4.81
CA LYS A 225 -23.25 0.98 5.61
C LYS A 225 -23.45 2.50 5.44
N LEU A 226 -22.42 3.19 4.97
CA LEU A 226 -22.40 4.65 4.89
C LEU A 226 -22.81 5.19 3.52
N TRP A 227 -22.61 4.43 2.44
CA TRP A 227 -22.82 4.87 1.06
C TRP A 227 -24.18 5.53 0.80
N PRO A 228 -25.34 5.11 1.40
CA PRO A 228 -26.62 5.73 1.09
C PRO A 228 -26.72 7.22 1.42
N LYS A 229 -25.80 7.72 2.26
CA LYS A 229 -25.73 9.14 2.64
C LYS A 229 -24.96 10.00 1.63
N TYR A 230 -24.24 9.37 0.69
CA TYR A 230 -23.26 10.08 -0.14
C TYR A 230 -23.44 9.86 -1.65
N GLY A 231 -24.25 8.90 -2.07
CA GLY A 231 -24.41 8.62 -3.50
C GLY A 231 -25.24 7.38 -3.81
N HIS A 232 -25.03 6.87 -5.00
CA HIS A 232 -25.68 5.67 -5.53
C HIS A 232 -24.67 4.53 -5.65
N PHE A 233 -25.03 3.33 -5.23
CA PHE A 233 -24.16 2.16 -5.32
C PHE A 233 -24.86 1.03 -6.06
N ASP A 234 -24.23 0.56 -7.14
CA ASP A 234 -24.66 -0.60 -7.92
C ASP A 234 -23.68 -1.76 -7.71
N SER A 235 -24.06 -2.69 -6.86
CA SER A 235 -23.23 -3.87 -6.56
C SER A 235 -23.04 -4.82 -7.74
N SER A 236 -23.91 -4.74 -8.78
CA SER A 236 -23.77 -5.57 -9.99
C SER A 236 -22.62 -5.12 -10.90
N LYS A 237 -22.24 -3.83 -10.82
CA LYS A 237 -21.08 -3.26 -11.54
C LYS A 237 -19.74 -3.51 -10.82
N GLY A 238 -19.75 -4.11 -9.64
CA GLY A 238 -18.62 -4.20 -8.75
C GLY A 238 -17.46 -5.03 -9.29
N SER A 239 -16.48 -4.37 -9.85
CA SER A 239 -15.12 -4.88 -9.85
C SER A 239 -14.52 -4.62 -8.48
N PHE A 240 -14.24 -5.67 -7.70
CA PHE A 240 -13.49 -5.55 -6.44
C PHE A 240 -12.09 -4.93 -6.62
N MET A 241 -11.67 -4.76 -7.87
CA MET A 241 -10.39 -4.16 -8.25
C MET A 241 -10.47 -2.63 -8.46
N GLY A 242 -11.64 -2.00 -8.28
CA GLY A 242 -11.79 -0.55 -8.47
C GLY A 242 -11.52 -0.06 -9.91
N SER A 243 -11.69 -0.95 -10.91
CA SER A 243 -11.44 -0.61 -12.32
C SER A 243 -12.64 0.04 -13.01
N THR A 244 -13.84 -0.07 -12.41
CA THR A 244 -15.08 0.53 -12.91
C THR A 244 -15.82 1.21 -11.76
N PRO A 245 -16.46 2.38 -11.98
CA PRO A 245 -17.23 3.04 -10.94
C PRO A 245 -18.50 2.25 -10.63
N SER A 246 -18.57 1.71 -9.42
CA SER A 246 -19.78 1.05 -8.87
C SER A 246 -20.52 1.94 -7.87
N PHE A 247 -19.84 2.95 -7.33
CA PHE A 247 -20.40 3.97 -6.47
C PHE A 247 -20.24 5.34 -7.12
N ILE A 248 -21.32 6.12 -7.17
CA ILE A 248 -21.38 7.45 -7.78
C ILE A 248 -21.81 8.44 -6.70
N PRO A 249 -20.95 9.40 -6.29
CA PRO A 249 -21.32 10.49 -5.38
C PRO A 249 -22.46 11.33 -5.93
N PHE A 250 -23.30 11.94 -5.07
CA PHE A 250 -24.45 12.74 -5.52
C PHE A 250 -24.08 13.92 -6.44
N ASP A 251 -22.89 14.49 -6.27
CA ASP A 251 -22.44 15.70 -7.01
C ASP A 251 -21.76 15.37 -8.34
N LEU A 252 -21.72 14.11 -8.74
CA LEU A 252 -21.05 13.65 -9.96
C LEU A 252 -21.86 12.62 -10.73
N THR A 253 -21.58 12.50 -12.03
CA THR A 253 -22.08 11.43 -12.87
C THR A 253 -21.01 10.35 -13.10
N GLU A 254 -21.45 9.18 -13.60
CA GLU A 254 -20.54 8.08 -13.95
C GLU A 254 -19.57 8.51 -15.06
N GLU A 255 -20.07 9.24 -16.06
CA GLU A 255 -19.29 9.74 -17.19
C GLU A 255 -18.21 10.74 -16.74
N GLU A 256 -18.53 11.60 -15.79
CA GLU A 256 -17.59 12.55 -15.22
C GLU A 256 -16.48 11.85 -14.43
N LEU A 257 -16.82 10.84 -13.62
CA LEU A 257 -15.82 10.05 -12.92
C LEU A 257 -14.87 9.33 -13.86
N ILE A 258 -15.40 8.71 -14.93
CA ILE A 258 -14.60 8.05 -15.96
C ILE A 258 -13.73 9.07 -16.71
N TYR A 259 -14.27 10.27 -16.99
CA TYR A 259 -13.51 11.36 -17.61
C TYR A 259 -12.32 11.78 -16.75
N TYR A 260 -12.54 12.07 -15.46
CA TYR A 260 -11.48 12.50 -14.55
C TYR A 260 -10.44 11.39 -14.32
N HIS A 261 -10.87 10.16 -14.17
CA HIS A 261 -9.96 9.02 -14.06
C HIS A 261 -9.02 8.94 -15.26
N LYS A 262 -9.55 9.02 -16.48
CA LYS A 262 -8.74 9.04 -17.71
C LYS A 262 -7.87 10.29 -17.84
N TYR A 263 -8.34 11.44 -17.34
CA TYR A 263 -7.60 12.70 -17.40
C TYR A 263 -6.32 12.67 -16.59
N VAL A 264 -6.33 12.03 -15.41
CA VAL A 264 -5.16 11.95 -14.53
C VAL A 264 -4.03 11.11 -15.13
N TYR A 265 -4.34 10.17 -16.02
CA TYR A 265 -3.35 9.32 -16.71
C TYR A 265 -2.81 9.94 -18.03
N ARG A 266 -3.22 11.17 -18.37
CA ARG A 266 -2.71 11.91 -19.54
C ARG A 266 -1.62 12.89 -19.16
#